data_9a90b9360f6916f3c337eb797a06aed8
#
_entry.id   9a90b9360f6916f3c337eb797a06aed8
#
_cell.length_a   1.000
_cell.length_b   1.000
_cell.length_c   1.000
_cell.angle_alpha   90.00
_cell.angle_beta   90.00
_cell.angle_gamma   90.00
#
_symmetry.space_group_name_H-M   'P 1'
#
loop_
_entity.id
_entity.type
_entity.pdbx_description
1 polymer ?
#
loop_
_entity_poly.entity_id
_entity_poly.type
_entity_poly.pdbx_seq_one_letter_code
_entity_poly.pdbx_strand_id
1 'polypeptide(L)'
;MKRFTITIIMLSIAIAEPMSFKLSGSYYGRRGNLNYHYYKGSFSLSKYGHVQLGGLSLPDTEFLFAADRAKSTYDDEPYEDDGGAILLVDLFANQKFSPFIFAEWEFDSLYALDSRINIGAGGKYRFGPYFSVSYAALYEQEKYTDDATATILYRHSFRPKYKRNFESLGLFIDWQIFYKPKFDDSNEYLLNNVVILSFQTFHEALTLDISYQYEFNSRYELEQVVKSYAYAYDDTLVAHDYDGWYYSLEEYQDAHGTDPNFVYTLDSDLDIIKADKFYKPEDYTVSIGLSFSF
;
A
#
# COMPACT_ATOMS: atom_id res chain seq x y z
N MET A 1 -3.84 17.03 -26.25
CA MET A 1 -2.66 16.24 -25.86
C MET A 1 -1.58 17.21 -25.34
N LYS A 2 -1.50 17.44 -24.04
CA LYS A 2 -0.40 18.23 -23.43
C LYS A 2 0.59 17.21 -22.86
N ARG A 3 1.76 17.10 -23.48
CA ARG A 3 2.87 16.32 -22.99
C ARG A 3 3.42 17.03 -21.75
N PHE A 4 3.24 16.44 -20.59
CA PHE A 4 3.89 16.88 -19.36
C PHE A 4 5.38 16.50 -19.46
N THR A 5 6.22 17.51 -19.59
CA THR A 5 7.68 17.35 -19.60
C THR A 5 8.18 17.32 -18.15
N ILE A 6 8.12 16.14 -17.51
CA ILE A 6 8.71 15.89 -16.19
C ILE A 6 10.26 15.79 -16.24
N THR A 7 10.85 15.94 -17.40
CA THR A 7 12.25 15.65 -17.70
C THR A 7 13.27 16.65 -17.14
N ILE A 8 12.88 17.76 -16.52
CA ILE A 8 13.85 18.85 -16.26
C ILE A 8 14.28 18.97 -14.79
N ILE A 9 13.54 18.42 -13.82
CA ILE A 9 13.93 18.55 -12.41
C ILE A 9 14.95 17.49 -11.97
N MET A 10 15.03 16.36 -12.64
CA MET A 10 16.00 15.30 -12.30
C MET A 10 17.44 15.60 -12.75
N LEU A 11 17.65 16.52 -13.68
CA LEU A 11 18.98 16.74 -14.28
C LEU A 11 19.86 17.80 -13.59
N SER A 12 19.36 18.49 -12.60
CA SER A 12 20.14 19.53 -11.89
C SER A 12 20.48 19.20 -10.43
N ILE A 13 20.16 17.99 -9.98
CA ILE A 13 20.69 17.47 -8.69
C ILE A 13 22.10 16.97 -8.98
N ALA A 14 23.02 17.90 -9.20
CA ALA A 14 24.42 17.59 -9.48
C ALA A 14 25.07 16.91 -8.27
N ILE A 15 25.23 15.68 -8.37
CA ILE A 15 26.30 14.71 -8.26
C ILE A 15 27.52 15.23 -7.49
N ALA A 16 27.41 15.39 -6.17
CA ALA A 16 28.60 15.51 -5.32
C ALA A 16 28.60 14.49 -4.16
N GLU A 17 27.50 13.78 -3.92
CA GLU A 17 27.38 12.82 -2.84
C GLU A 17 26.75 11.50 -3.32
N PRO A 18 27.07 10.34 -2.69
CA PRO A 18 26.64 9.04 -3.16
C PRO A 18 25.12 8.92 -3.12
N MET A 19 24.55 8.44 -4.22
CA MET A 19 23.17 8.00 -4.31
C MET A 19 23.09 6.54 -3.89
N SER A 20 22.10 6.19 -3.07
CA SER A 20 21.81 4.82 -2.73
C SER A 20 20.68 4.30 -3.62
N PHE A 21 20.91 3.13 -4.17
CA PHE A 21 19.97 2.43 -5.03
C PHE A 21 19.63 1.07 -4.40
N LYS A 22 18.33 0.76 -4.31
CA LYS A 22 17.86 -0.57 -3.86
C LYS A 22 16.89 -1.12 -4.88
N LEU A 23 17.09 -2.37 -5.25
CA LEU A 23 16.19 -3.16 -6.09
C LEU A 23 15.80 -4.41 -5.34
N SER A 24 14.54 -4.76 -5.32
CA SER A 24 14.08 -6.04 -4.78
C SER A 24 13.06 -6.69 -5.71
N GLY A 25 12.94 -8.02 -5.62
CA GLY A 25 11.98 -8.78 -6.37
C GLY A 25 11.66 -10.08 -5.67
N SER A 26 10.43 -10.54 -5.84
CA SER A 26 9.97 -11.84 -5.38
C SER A 26 9.06 -12.49 -6.43
N TYR A 27 9.06 -13.80 -6.43
CA TYR A 27 8.19 -14.60 -7.25
C TYR A 27 7.69 -15.77 -6.43
N TYR A 28 6.40 -16.06 -6.54
CA TYR A 28 5.77 -17.27 -6.04
C TYR A 28 4.94 -17.89 -7.16
N GLY A 29 5.04 -19.21 -7.37
CA GLY A 29 4.26 -19.91 -8.36
C GLY A 29 3.79 -21.27 -7.85
N ARG A 30 2.55 -21.62 -8.15
CA ARG A 30 1.95 -22.93 -7.87
C ARG A 30 1.25 -23.41 -9.12
N ARG A 31 1.51 -24.67 -9.49
CA ARG A 31 0.88 -25.36 -10.64
C ARG A 31 0.29 -26.70 -10.23
N GLY A 32 -0.74 -27.13 -10.90
CA GLY A 32 -1.43 -28.40 -10.65
C GLY A 32 -2.93 -28.17 -10.54
N ASN A 33 -3.53 -28.53 -9.40
CA ASN A 33 -4.96 -28.27 -9.18
C ASN A 33 -5.28 -26.78 -9.02
N LEU A 34 -4.25 -25.94 -8.87
CA LEU A 34 -4.31 -24.51 -8.81
C LEU A 34 -3.15 -23.96 -9.63
N ASN A 35 -3.42 -23.10 -10.59
CA ASN A 35 -2.41 -22.38 -11.37
C ASN A 35 -2.38 -20.91 -10.89
N TYR A 36 -1.48 -20.61 -9.94
CA TYR A 36 -1.34 -19.28 -9.34
C TYR A 36 0.09 -18.80 -9.47
N HIS A 37 0.26 -17.58 -9.93
CA HIS A 37 1.55 -16.91 -10.05
C HIS A 37 1.46 -15.52 -9.41
N TYR A 38 2.44 -15.18 -8.59
CA TYR A 38 2.60 -13.87 -7.97
C TYR A 38 3.99 -13.32 -8.24
N TYR A 39 4.06 -12.09 -8.65
CA TYR A 39 5.28 -11.34 -8.95
C TYR A 39 5.25 -10.02 -8.18
N LYS A 40 6.33 -9.69 -7.49
CA LYS A 40 6.50 -8.36 -6.87
C LYS A 40 7.87 -7.82 -7.20
N GLY A 41 7.94 -6.56 -7.58
CA GLY A 41 9.17 -5.82 -7.81
C GLY A 41 9.13 -4.48 -7.10
N SER A 42 10.25 -4.04 -6.54
CA SER A 42 10.37 -2.69 -6.00
C SER A 42 11.73 -2.08 -6.31
N PHE A 43 11.72 -0.78 -6.42
CA PHE A 43 12.86 0.05 -6.70
C PHE A 43 12.89 1.24 -5.76
N SER A 44 14.04 1.60 -5.22
CA SER A 44 14.20 2.86 -4.51
C SER A 44 15.52 3.53 -4.84
N LEU A 45 15.46 4.85 -4.91
CA LEU A 45 16.58 5.74 -5.09
C LEU A 45 16.55 6.75 -3.97
N SER A 46 17.62 6.85 -3.19
CA SER A 46 17.75 7.84 -2.15
C SER A 46 19.06 8.59 -2.25
N LYS A 47 19.00 9.85 -1.89
CA LYS A 47 20.19 10.71 -1.73
C LYS A 47 20.05 11.45 -0.42
N TYR A 48 21.14 11.46 0.33
CA TYR A 48 21.27 12.24 1.55
C TYR A 48 22.46 13.17 1.42
N GLY A 49 22.32 14.42 1.90
CA GLY A 49 23.42 15.37 1.99
C GLY A 49 23.05 16.80 1.64
N HIS A 50 23.99 17.51 1.07
CA HIS A 50 23.84 18.91 0.72
C HIS A 50 23.19 19.06 -0.66
N VAL A 51 22.03 19.75 -0.70
CA VAL A 51 21.34 20.07 -1.95
C VAL A 51 21.41 21.56 -2.21
N GLN A 52 21.84 21.92 -3.41
CA GLN A 52 21.88 23.30 -3.87
C GLN A 52 20.82 23.51 -4.96
N LEU A 53 19.85 24.39 -4.67
CA LEU A 53 18.78 24.78 -5.61
C LEU A 53 18.90 26.26 -5.89
N GLY A 54 19.50 26.61 -7.03
CA GLY A 54 19.83 28.00 -7.35
C GLY A 54 20.73 28.64 -6.30
N GLY A 55 20.27 29.70 -5.63
CA GLY A 55 20.99 30.34 -4.53
C GLY A 55 20.68 29.79 -3.13
N LEU A 56 19.81 28.80 -3.02
CA LEU A 56 19.40 28.18 -1.75
C LEU A 56 20.24 26.96 -1.46
N SER A 57 20.89 26.96 -0.30
CA SER A 57 21.70 25.86 0.22
C SER A 57 20.91 25.11 1.29
N LEU A 58 20.63 23.83 1.07
CA LEU A 58 19.85 22.95 1.94
C LEU A 58 20.75 21.83 2.44
N PRO A 59 21.39 22.00 3.62
CA PRO A 59 22.22 20.96 4.21
C PRO A 59 21.34 19.83 4.77
N ASP A 60 21.92 18.63 4.92
CA ASP A 60 21.26 17.48 5.53
C ASP A 60 19.88 17.16 4.92
N THR A 61 19.74 17.31 3.62
CA THR A 61 18.49 17.04 2.91
C THR A 61 18.47 15.58 2.46
N GLU A 62 17.37 14.89 2.75
CA GLU A 62 17.11 13.55 2.24
C GLU A 62 16.09 13.64 1.11
N PHE A 63 16.44 13.05 -0.02
CA PHE A 63 15.56 12.82 -1.14
C PHE A 63 15.32 11.32 -1.28
N LEU A 64 14.07 10.90 -1.37
CA LEU A 64 13.67 9.53 -1.63
C LEU A 64 12.68 9.47 -2.77
N PHE A 65 12.97 8.64 -3.76
CA PHE A 65 11.99 8.12 -4.71
C PHE A 65 11.92 6.61 -4.53
N ALA A 66 10.71 6.07 -4.36
CA ALA A 66 10.48 4.63 -4.33
C ALA A 66 9.27 4.29 -5.18
N ALA A 67 9.28 3.13 -5.80
CA ALA A 67 8.17 2.58 -6.55
C ALA A 67 8.14 1.07 -6.40
N ASP A 68 6.94 0.51 -6.37
CA ASP A 68 6.73 -0.93 -6.35
C ASP A 68 5.51 -1.30 -7.20
N ARG A 69 5.47 -2.57 -7.58
CA ARG A 69 4.33 -3.19 -8.22
C ARG A 69 4.28 -4.67 -7.87
N ALA A 70 3.09 -5.14 -7.52
CA ALA A 70 2.81 -6.56 -7.46
C ALA A 70 1.74 -6.91 -8.49
N LYS A 71 1.80 -8.15 -8.97
CA LYS A 71 0.84 -8.69 -9.91
C LYS A 71 0.69 -10.18 -9.69
N SER A 72 -0.55 -10.65 -9.66
CA SER A 72 -0.82 -12.08 -9.62
C SER A 72 -1.79 -12.52 -10.72
N THR A 73 -1.72 -13.80 -11.06
CA THR A 73 -2.66 -14.47 -11.96
C THR A 73 -3.18 -15.73 -11.29
N TYR A 74 -4.44 -16.02 -11.52
CA TYR A 74 -5.13 -17.22 -11.10
C TYR A 74 -5.71 -17.91 -12.35
N ASP A 75 -5.31 -19.17 -12.62
CA ASP A 75 -5.67 -19.92 -13.83
C ASP A 75 -5.45 -19.13 -15.13
N ASP A 76 -4.29 -18.44 -15.20
CA ASP A 76 -3.83 -17.58 -16.29
C ASP A 76 -4.63 -16.26 -16.45
N GLU A 77 -5.67 -16.03 -15.65
CA GLU A 77 -6.41 -14.76 -15.62
C GLU A 77 -5.80 -13.79 -14.59
N PRO A 78 -5.82 -12.47 -14.87
CA PRO A 78 -5.39 -11.47 -13.92
C PRO A 78 -6.23 -11.53 -12.64
N TYR A 79 -5.57 -11.61 -11.47
CA TYR A 79 -6.24 -11.67 -10.18
C TYR A 79 -5.95 -10.44 -9.32
N GLU A 80 -4.70 -10.04 -9.22
CA GLU A 80 -4.25 -8.89 -8.45
C GLU A 80 -3.30 -8.04 -9.30
N ASP A 81 -3.44 -6.73 -9.23
CA ASP A 81 -2.51 -5.75 -9.80
C ASP A 81 -2.53 -4.53 -8.89
N ASP A 82 -1.50 -4.37 -8.07
CA ASP A 82 -1.33 -3.27 -7.14
C ASP A 82 0.05 -2.64 -7.28
N GLY A 83 0.18 -1.42 -6.82
CA GLY A 83 1.47 -0.75 -6.81
C GLY A 83 1.38 0.72 -6.50
N GLY A 84 2.55 1.33 -6.40
CA GLY A 84 2.64 2.74 -6.09
C GLY A 84 4.00 3.34 -6.33
N ALA A 85 4.05 4.64 -6.13
CA ALA A 85 5.27 5.42 -6.15
C ALA A 85 5.20 6.56 -5.13
N ILE A 86 6.30 6.81 -4.44
CA ILE A 86 6.44 7.92 -3.49
C ILE A 86 7.66 8.76 -3.82
N LEU A 87 7.50 10.07 -3.73
CA LEU A 87 8.55 11.06 -3.75
C LEU A 87 8.53 11.81 -2.41
N LEU A 88 9.64 11.80 -1.69
CA LEU A 88 9.80 12.47 -0.39
C LEU A 88 11.02 13.38 -0.43
N VAL A 89 10.86 14.58 0.10
CA VAL A 89 11.95 15.50 0.41
C VAL A 89 11.88 15.87 1.89
N ASP A 90 12.90 15.48 2.64
CA ASP A 90 13.03 15.71 4.08
C ASP A 90 14.19 16.68 4.33
N LEU A 91 13.86 17.89 4.73
CA LEU A 91 14.86 18.93 4.96
C LEU A 91 15.45 18.81 6.37
N PHE A 92 16.76 19.05 6.49
CA PHE A 92 17.45 18.90 7.77
C PHE A 92 17.25 17.53 8.42
N ALA A 93 17.32 16.49 7.59
CA ALA A 93 16.90 15.14 7.93
C ALA A 93 17.61 14.54 9.17
N ASN A 94 18.81 15.01 9.54
CA ASN A 94 19.54 14.60 10.75
C ASN A 94 19.26 15.48 11.98
N GLN A 95 18.54 16.59 11.82
CA GLN A 95 18.23 17.44 12.94
C GLN A 95 17.14 16.85 13.84
N LYS A 96 17.02 17.36 15.06
CA LYS A 96 15.97 16.95 16.00
C LYS A 96 14.57 17.19 15.45
N PHE A 97 14.40 18.25 14.66
CA PHE A 97 13.19 18.54 13.90
C PHE A 97 13.52 18.67 12.42
N SER A 98 12.79 18.01 11.56
CA SER A 98 12.94 18.06 10.11
C SER A 98 11.59 18.23 9.42
N PRO A 99 11.37 19.35 8.72
CA PRO A 99 10.20 19.52 7.88
C PRO A 99 10.33 18.69 6.60
N PHE A 100 9.21 18.17 6.11
CA PHE A 100 9.20 17.37 4.89
C PHE A 100 7.97 17.65 4.03
N ILE A 101 8.10 17.34 2.74
CA ILE A 101 7.01 17.27 1.77
C ILE A 101 7.07 15.95 1.04
N PHE A 102 5.91 15.43 0.61
CA PHE A 102 5.87 14.23 -0.20
C PHE A 102 4.68 14.22 -1.16
N ALA A 103 4.82 13.42 -2.21
CA ALA A 103 3.74 13.03 -3.09
C ALA A 103 3.78 11.51 -3.24
N GLU A 104 2.64 10.88 -3.14
CA GLU A 104 2.46 9.44 -3.26
C GLU A 104 1.34 9.16 -4.25
N TRP A 105 1.49 8.14 -5.05
CA TRP A 105 0.48 7.58 -5.93
C TRP A 105 0.41 6.09 -5.72
N GLU A 106 -0.80 5.55 -5.63
CA GLU A 106 -1.04 4.12 -5.45
C GLU A 106 -2.30 3.69 -6.21
N PHE A 107 -2.38 2.42 -6.52
CA PHE A 107 -3.55 1.75 -7.05
C PHE A 107 -3.60 0.32 -6.52
N ASP A 108 -4.82 -0.26 -6.44
CA ASP A 108 -5.02 -1.61 -5.93
C ASP A 108 -6.30 -2.20 -6.52
N SER A 109 -6.14 -3.22 -7.38
CA SER A 109 -7.28 -3.86 -8.06
C SER A 109 -8.14 -4.69 -7.12
N LEU A 110 -7.56 -5.25 -6.02
CA LEU A 110 -8.33 -6.02 -5.04
C LEU A 110 -9.31 -5.16 -4.25
N TYR A 111 -8.97 -3.88 -4.06
CA TYR A 111 -9.83 -2.90 -3.40
C TYR A 111 -10.60 -2.02 -4.39
N ALA A 112 -10.60 -2.39 -5.68
CA ALA A 112 -11.20 -1.60 -6.75
C ALA A 112 -10.70 -0.14 -6.78
N LEU A 113 -9.49 0.11 -6.28
CA LEU A 113 -8.87 1.43 -6.23
C LEU A 113 -8.12 1.69 -7.54
N ASP A 114 -8.72 2.47 -8.44
CA ASP A 114 -8.07 2.88 -9.69
C ASP A 114 -6.84 3.75 -9.43
N SER A 115 -6.97 4.69 -8.50
CA SER A 115 -5.87 5.56 -8.10
C SER A 115 -6.14 6.30 -6.79
N ARG A 116 -5.10 6.43 -5.99
CA ARG A 116 -5.04 7.38 -4.87
C ARG A 116 -3.80 8.24 -5.01
N ILE A 117 -3.96 9.54 -4.95
CA ILE A 117 -2.88 10.53 -4.96
C ILE A 117 -2.90 11.25 -3.63
N ASN A 118 -1.79 11.14 -2.89
CA ASN A 118 -1.55 11.86 -1.65
C ASN A 118 -0.48 12.93 -1.88
N ILE A 119 -0.76 14.16 -1.48
CA ILE A 119 0.25 15.23 -1.41
C ILE A 119 0.24 15.75 0.02
N GLY A 120 1.40 15.73 0.68
CA GLY A 120 1.49 16.09 2.08
C GLY A 120 2.68 16.95 2.43
N ALA A 121 2.49 17.75 3.47
CA ALA A 121 3.56 18.52 4.09
C ALA A 121 3.48 18.41 5.61
N GLY A 122 4.62 18.32 6.26
CA GLY A 122 4.66 18.09 7.70
C GLY A 122 6.02 18.27 8.33
N GLY A 123 6.15 17.77 9.55
CA GLY A 123 7.39 17.77 10.31
C GLY A 123 7.58 16.45 11.06
N LYS A 124 8.83 16.08 11.20
CA LYS A 124 9.29 14.92 11.95
C LYS A 124 10.11 15.39 13.15
N TYR A 125 9.82 14.83 14.32
CA TYR A 125 10.57 15.08 15.54
C TYR A 125 11.23 13.79 16.03
N ARG A 126 12.53 13.84 16.33
CA ARG A 126 13.31 12.72 16.83
C ARG A 126 13.45 12.77 18.34
N PHE A 127 13.07 11.69 19.00
CA PHE A 127 13.20 11.46 20.45
C PHE A 127 14.47 10.65 20.80
N GLY A 128 15.51 10.81 20.03
CA GLY A 128 16.75 10.07 20.17
C GLY A 128 17.15 9.37 18.86
N PRO A 129 18.08 8.43 18.90
CA PRO A 129 18.65 7.84 17.70
C PRO A 129 17.71 6.83 17.01
N TYR A 130 16.70 6.29 17.72
CA TYR A 130 15.92 5.16 17.23
C TYR A 130 14.44 5.47 17.04
N PHE A 131 13.92 6.49 17.71
CA PHE A 131 12.47 6.78 17.70
C PHE A 131 12.18 8.18 17.19
N SER A 132 11.17 8.28 16.32
CA SER A 132 10.66 9.55 15.83
C SER A 132 9.15 9.52 15.69
N VAL A 133 8.54 10.70 15.71
CA VAL A 133 7.14 10.90 15.37
C VAL A 133 7.07 11.96 14.29
N SER A 134 6.31 11.71 13.25
CA SER A 134 5.99 12.71 12.24
C SER A 134 4.51 12.98 12.18
N TYR A 135 4.19 14.20 11.80
CA TYR A 135 2.86 14.67 11.49
C TYR A 135 2.86 15.37 10.15
N ALA A 136 1.83 15.12 9.33
CA ALA A 136 1.59 15.84 8.09
C ALA A 136 0.10 16.13 7.92
N ALA A 137 -0.19 17.21 7.19
CA ALA A 137 -1.49 17.45 6.59
C ALA A 137 -1.46 16.92 5.16
N LEU A 138 -2.51 16.19 4.76
CA LEU A 138 -2.64 15.53 3.48
C LEU A 138 -3.77 16.14 2.67
N TYR A 139 -3.52 16.39 1.40
CA TYR A 139 -4.51 16.39 0.34
C TYR A 139 -4.51 15.00 -0.29
N GLU A 140 -5.67 14.35 -0.33
CA GLU A 140 -5.87 13.03 -0.89
C GLU A 140 -6.92 13.09 -1.98
N GLN A 141 -6.64 12.49 -3.12
CA GLN A 141 -7.60 12.32 -4.21
C GLN A 141 -7.70 10.82 -4.51
N GLU A 142 -8.88 10.26 -4.27
CA GLU A 142 -9.18 8.84 -4.50
C GLU A 142 -10.14 8.68 -5.67
N LYS A 143 -9.95 7.62 -6.45
CA LYS A 143 -10.88 7.18 -7.46
C LYS A 143 -10.99 5.66 -7.40
N TYR A 144 -12.19 5.16 -7.19
CA TYR A 144 -12.50 3.74 -7.28
C TYR A 144 -13.05 3.40 -8.68
N THR A 145 -12.99 2.13 -9.05
CA THR A 145 -13.34 1.65 -10.41
C THR A 145 -14.77 2.02 -10.79
N ASP A 146 -15.71 1.98 -9.83
CA ASP A 146 -17.11 2.26 -10.07
C ASP A 146 -17.46 3.75 -9.91
N ASP A 147 -16.53 4.58 -9.48
CA ASP A 147 -16.75 6.00 -9.30
C ASP A 147 -16.68 6.75 -10.62
N ALA A 148 -17.70 7.55 -10.92
CA ALA A 148 -17.70 8.44 -12.09
C ALA A 148 -16.62 9.55 -12.00
N THR A 149 -16.32 9.99 -10.77
CA THR A 149 -15.38 11.10 -10.49
C THR A 149 -14.54 10.78 -9.26
N ALA A 150 -13.32 11.30 -9.24
CA ALA A 150 -12.46 11.19 -8.06
C ALA A 150 -13.01 12.01 -6.88
N THR A 151 -12.89 11.46 -5.68
CA THR A 151 -13.23 12.10 -4.40
C THR A 151 -12.01 12.79 -3.83
N ILE A 152 -12.18 14.01 -3.30
CA ILE A 152 -11.13 14.78 -2.65
C ILE A 152 -11.35 14.76 -1.15
N LEU A 153 -10.32 14.39 -0.40
CA LEU A 153 -10.31 14.26 1.04
C LEU A 153 -9.12 15.04 1.63
N TYR A 154 -9.27 15.48 2.87
CA TYR A 154 -8.18 16.04 3.65
C TYR A 154 -7.98 15.19 4.90
N ARG A 155 -6.74 14.74 5.13
CA ARG A 155 -6.44 13.88 6.28
C ARG A 155 -5.28 14.44 7.11
N HIS A 156 -5.30 14.14 8.39
CA HIS A 156 -4.10 14.13 9.21
C HIS A 156 -3.29 12.88 8.90
N SER A 157 -1.98 12.93 9.12
CA SER A 157 -1.13 11.73 9.09
C SER A 157 -0.20 11.78 10.29
N PHE A 158 -0.37 10.83 11.20
CA PHE A 158 0.53 10.62 12.33
C PHE A 158 1.35 9.36 12.09
N ARG A 159 2.67 9.48 12.24
CA ARG A 159 3.58 8.34 12.02
C ARG A 159 4.63 8.24 13.14
N PRO A 160 4.40 7.47 14.20
CA PRO A 160 5.46 6.96 15.05
C PRO A 160 6.30 5.96 14.27
N LYS A 161 7.62 6.06 14.43
CA LYS A 161 8.60 5.20 13.76
C LYS A 161 9.71 4.83 14.72
N TYR A 162 10.03 3.54 14.79
CA TYR A 162 11.18 2.99 15.46
C TYR A 162 12.11 2.31 14.46
N LYS A 163 13.39 2.67 14.48
CA LYS A 163 14.39 2.15 13.55
C LYS A 163 15.69 1.88 14.31
N ARG A 164 16.15 0.62 14.28
CA ARG A 164 17.37 0.25 14.99
C ARG A 164 18.15 -0.86 14.30
N ASN A 165 19.46 -0.66 14.21
CA ASN A 165 20.40 -1.69 13.80
C ASN A 165 21.02 -2.34 15.05
N PHE A 166 20.94 -3.67 15.14
CA PHE A 166 21.58 -4.52 16.15
C PHE A 166 22.77 -5.22 15.50
N GLU A 167 23.90 -4.50 15.38
CA GLU A 167 25.08 -4.96 14.66
C GLU A 167 25.58 -6.33 15.12
N SER A 168 25.55 -6.63 16.44
CA SER A 168 25.97 -7.91 16.99
C SER A 168 25.11 -9.10 16.56
N LEU A 169 23.89 -8.84 16.09
CA LEU A 169 22.93 -9.85 15.63
C LEU A 169 22.78 -9.84 14.10
N GLY A 170 23.41 -8.88 13.41
CA GLY A 170 23.16 -8.66 11.99
C GLY A 170 21.67 -8.37 11.68
N LEU A 171 20.95 -7.78 12.65
CA LEU A 171 19.51 -7.55 12.57
C LEU A 171 19.21 -6.06 12.52
N PHE A 172 18.44 -5.65 11.53
CA PHE A 172 17.87 -4.31 11.44
C PHE A 172 16.36 -4.40 11.60
N ILE A 173 15.79 -3.51 12.43
CA ILE A 173 14.35 -3.39 12.66
C ILE A 173 13.90 -2.02 12.16
N ASP A 174 12.87 -2.00 11.29
CA ASP A 174 12.12 -0.81 10.91
C ASP A 174 10.62 -1.06 11.22
N TRP A 175 10.09 -0.36 12.20
CA TRP A 175 8.69 -0.42 12.59
C TRP A 175 8.07 0.96 12.49
N GLN A 176 6.91 1.04 11.85
CA GLN A 176 6.17 2.28 11.69
C GLN A 176 4.66 2.04 11.64
N ILE A 177 3.91 2.99 12.17
CA ILE A 177 2.46 3.02 12.10
C ILE A 177 2.07 4.31 11.41
N PHE A 178 1.19 4.23 10.42
CA PHE A 178 0.52 5.37 9.81
C PHE A 178 -0.92 5.39 10.29
N TYR A 179 -1.33 6.46 10.92
CA TYR A 179 -2.72 6.73 11.30
C TYR A 179 -3.18 7.98 10.57
N LYS A 180 -4.14 7.83 9.66
CA LYS A 180 -4.57 8.89 8.73
C LYS A 180 -6.08 9.16 8.89
N PRO A 181 -6.55 9.83 9.98
CA PRO A 181 -7.96 10.22 10.12
C PRO A 181 -8.29 11.40 9.20
N LYS A 182 -9.56 11.51 8.78
CA LYS A 182 -10.07 12.70 8.08
C LYS A 182 -10.07 13.92 8.99
N PHE A 183 -10.00 15.11 8.40
CA PHE A 183 -10.04 16.38 9.14
C PHE A 183 -11.43 16.65 9.74
N ASP A 184 -12.48 16.29 9.03
CA ASP A 184 -13.86 16.54 9.35
C ASP A 184 -14.54 15.38 10.11
N ASP A 185 -14.03 14.16 9.96
CA ASP A 185 -14.51 12.97 10.69
C ASP A 185 -13.37 12.04 11.08
N SER A 186 -13.00 12.07 12.35
CA SER A 186 -11.93 11.21 12.88
C SER A 186 -12.29 9.72 12.99
N ASN A 187 -13.56 9.35 12.83
CA ASN A 187 -13.99 7.94 12.80
C ASN A 187 -13.68 7.32 11.44
N GLU A 188 -13.56 8.15 10.40
CA GLU A 188 -13.09 7.69 9.10
C GLU A 188 -11.57 7.84 9.02
N TYR A 189 -10.88 6.72 9.14
CA TYR A 189 -9.42 6.67 9.16
C TYR A 189 -8.85 5.48 8.40
N LEU A 190 -7.62 5.65 7.95
CA LEU A 190 -6.77 4.58 7.47
C LEU A 190 -5.68 4.31 8.52
N LEU A 191 -5.43 3.05 8.80
CA LEU A 191 -4.33 2.60 9.65
C LEU A 191 -3.47 1.63 8.85
N ASN A 192 -2.16 1.88 8.83
CA ASN A 192 -1.19 0.95 8.26
C ASN A 192 -0.05 0.76 9.26
N ASN A 193 0.17 -0.48 9.69
CA ASN A 193 1.25 -0.85 10.60
C ASN A 193 2.22 -1.77 9.86
N VAL A 194 3.46 -1.32 9.73
CA VAL A 194 4.51 -2.03 9.00
C VAL A 194 5.66 -2.35 9.93
N VAL A 195 6.07 -3.62 9.95
CA VAL A 195 7.26 -4.11 10.64
C VAL A 195 8.14 -4.79 9.61
N ILE A 196 9.39 -4.35 9.48
CA ILE A 196 10.41 -4.99 8.64
C ILE A 196 11.56 -5.43 9.53
N LEU A 197 11.91 -6.71 9.43
CA LEU A 197 13.08 -7.32 10.04
C LEU A 197 14.05 -7.68 8.92
N SER A 198 15.21 -7.02 8.85
CA SER A 198 16.24 -7.31 7.85
C SER A 198 17.42 -8.00 8.51
N PHE A 199 17.74 -9.19 8.03
CA PHE A 199 18.86 -10.00 8.50
C PHE A 199 20.00 -9.91 7.47
N GLN A 200 21.17 -9.50 7.93
CA GLN A 200 22.36 -9.53 7.09
C GLN A 200 22.73 -10.96 6.74
N THR A 201 22.97 -11.23 5.47
CA THR A 201 23.38 -12.55 5.00
C THR A 201 24.92 -12.67 4.97
N PHE A 202 25.43 -13.72 4.34
CA PHE A 202 26.87 -13.90 4.13
C PHE A 202 27.51 -12.87 3.16
N HIS A 203 26.69 -12.08 2.46
CA HIS A 203 27.13 -11.04 1.53
C HIS A 203 26.64 -9.68 2.01
N GLU A 204 27.53 -8.69 2.11
CA GLU A 204 27.23 -7.37 2.70
C GLU A 204 26.10 -6.62 1.97
N ALA A 205 26.01 -6.80 0.65
CA ALA A 205 24.97 -6.16 -0.16
C ALA A 205 23.62 -6.91 -0.15
N LEU A 206 23.53 -8.09 0.46
CA LEU A 206 22.35 -8.94 0.44
C LEU A 206 21.74 -9.10 1.83
N THR A 207 20.46 -8.75 1.98
CA THR A 207 19.69 -8.95 3.20
C THR A 207 18.50 -9.87 2.96
N LEU A 208 18.15 -10.67 3.99
CA LEU A 208 16.87 -11.37 4.08
C LEU A 208 15.90 -10.48 4.82
N ASP A 209 14.84 -10.05 4.17
CA ASP A 209 13.81 -9.20 4.74
C ASP A 209 12.56 -10.05 5.07
N ILE A 210 12.05 -9.92 6.30
CA ILE A 210 10.75 -10.43 6.72
C ILE A 210 9.91 -9.20 7.01
N SER A 211 8.78 -9.04 6.33
CA SER A 211 7.85 -7.95 6.60
C SER A 211 6.49 -8.45 7.04
N TYR A 212 5.89 -7.73 7.97
CA TYR A 212 4.51 -7.83 8.38
C TYR A 212 3.84 -6.49 8.15
N GLN A 213 2.70 -6.50 7.47
CA GLN A 213 1.88 -5.33 7.23
C GLN A 213 0.46 -5.64 7.68
N TYR A 214 -0.13 -4.73 8.43
CA TYR A 214 -1.54 -4.73 8.81
C TYR A 214 -2.15 -3.43 8.32
N GLU A 215 -3.25 -3.53 7.60
CA GLU A 215 -4.00 -2.41 7.06
C GLU A 215 -5.42 -2.44 7.58
N PHE A 216 -5.96 -1.27 7.86
CA PHE A 216 -7.35 -1.09 8.25
C PHE A 216 -7.91 0.15 7.56
N ASN A 217 -9.07 -0.02 6.93
CA ASN A 217 -9.82 1.05 6.30
C ASN A 217 -11.23 1.10 6.91
N SER A 218 -11.48 2.09 7.76
CA SER A 218 -12.76 2.25 8.45
C SER A 218 -13.94 2.50 7.50
N ARG A 219 -13.69 2.96 6.28
CA ARG A 219 -14.72 3.18 5.27
C ARG A 219 -15.48 1.88 4.97
N TYR A 220 -14.78 0.76 4.86
CA TYR A 220 -15.43 -0.53 4.55
C TYR A 220 -16.29 -1.05 5.70
N GLU A 221 -15.99 -0.69 6.94
CA GLU A 221 -16.85 -0.99 8.08
C GLU A 221 -18.08 -0.06 8.13
N LEU A 222 -17.89 1.22 7.83
CA LEU A 222 -18.94 2.24 7.93
C LEU A 222 -19.92 2.21 6.74
N GLU A 223 -19.40 2.02 5.52
CA GLU A 223 -20.18 2.14 4.29
C GLU A 223 -20.65 0.80 3.70
N GLN A 224 -20.11 -0.34 4.18
CA GLN A 224 -20.40 -1.68 3.66
C GLN A 224 -20.23 -1.73 2.12
N VAL A 225 -19.06 -1.36 1.64
CA VAL A 225 -18.76 -1.29 0.20
C VAL A 225 -18.78 -2.68 -0.42
N VAL A 226 -19.59 -2.86 -1.45
CA VAL A 226 -19.74 -4.14 -2.15
C VAL A 226 -18.45 -4.49 -2.90
N LYS A 227 -17.92 -5.67 -2.64
CA LYS A 227 -16.77 -6.24 -3.33
C LYS A 227 -17.19 -7.07 -4.55
N SER A 228 -18.23 -7.88 -4.36
CA SER A 228 -18.80 -8.73 -5.40
C SER A 228 -20.21 -9.10 -5.04
N TYR A 229 -21.00 -9.50 -6.04
CA TYR A 229 -22.32 -10.05 -5.82
C TYR A 229 -22.44 -11.36 -6.61
N ALA A 230 -23.23 -12.28 -6.05
CA ALA A 230 -23.57 -13.53 -6.68
C ALA A 230 -25.09 -13.62 -6.83
N TYR A 231 -25.55 -14.29 -7.89
CA TYR A 231 -26.96 -14.52 -8.14
C TYR A 231 -27.26 -16.01 -8.04
N ALA A 232 -28.29 -16.36 -7.26
CA ALA A 232 -28.81 -17.73 -7.17
C ALA A 232 -30.24 -17.77 -7.74
N TYR A 233 -30.53 -18.70 -8.63
CA TYR A 233 -31.85 -18.89 -9.27
C TYR A 233 -32.66 -19.97 -8.55
N ASP A 234 -33.98 -19.79 -8.43
CA ASP A 234 -34.84 -20.56 -7.52
C ASP A 234 -35.04 -22.04 -7.89
N ASP A 235 -34.99 -22.53 -9.08
CA ASP A 235 -35.29 -23.92 -9.42
C ASP A 235 -34.13 -24.78 -9.89
N THR A 236 -33.03 -24.16 -10.26
CA THR A 236 -31.77 -24.81 -10.55
C THR A 236 -30.67 -23.86 -10.17
N LEU A 237 -30.44 -23.75 -8.89
CA LEU A 237 -29.54 -22.78 -8.27
C LEU A 237 -28.13 -22.91 -8.85
N VAL A 238 -27.81 -21.95 -9.71
CA VAL A 238 -26.45 -21.74 -10.15
C VAL A 238 -26.03 -20.39 -9.61
N ALA A 239 -25.37 -20.37 -8.49
CA ALA A 239 -24.66 -19.18 -8.01
C ALA A 239 -23.24 -19.21 -8.56
N HIS A 240 -22.80 -18.10 -9.05
CA HIS A 240 -21.43 -17.94 -9.52
C HIS A 240 -20.79 -16.74 -8.80
N ASP A 241 -19.72 -17.00 -8.09
CA ASP A 241 -18.84 -15.98 -7.55
C ASP A 241 -17.36 -16.29 -7.88
N TYR A 242 -16.43 -15.57 -7.29
CA TYR A 242 -14.98 -15.83 -7.46
C TYR A 242 -14.53 -17.19 -6.96
N ASP A 243 -15.32 -17.85 -6.09
CA ASP A 243 -14.95 -19.12 -5.47
C ASP A 243 -15.53 -20.31 -6.25
N GLY A 244 -16.43 -20.08 -7.24
CA GLY A 244 -16.90 -21.12 -8.15
C GLY A 244 -18.41 -21.13 -8.42
N TRP A 245 -18.89 -22.29 -8.88
CA TRP A 245 -20.30 -22.54 -9.18
C TRP A 245 -20.94 -23.32 -8.05
N TYR A 246 -22.10 -22.85 -7.59
CA TYR A 246 -22.92 -23.50 -6.57
C TYR A 246 -24.23 -23.96 -7.21
N TYR A 247 -24.64 -25.17 -6.92
CA TYR A 247 -25.81 -25.81 -7.54
C TYR A 247 -27.08 -25.75 -6.68
N SER A 248 -26.94 -25.25 -5.44
CA SER A 248 -28.08 -24.99 -4.56
C SER A 248 -27.81 -23.77 -3.66
N LEU A 249 -28.91 -23.13 -3.19
CA LEU A 249 -28.81 -22.07 -2.20
C LEU A 249 -28.17 -22.58 -0.90
N GLU A 250 -28.49 -23.81 -0.49
CA GLU A 250 -27.96 -24.45 0.69
C GLU A 250 -26.43 -24.59 0.56
N GLU A 251 -25.95 -25.08 -0.58
CA GLU A 251 -24.50 -25.19 -0.86
C GLU A 251 -23.80 -23.83 -0.81
N TYR A 252 -24.42 -22.81 -1.39
CA TYR A 252 -23.89 -21.45 -1.38
C TYR A 252 -23.90 -20.85 0.04
N GLN A 253 -24.97 -21.05 0.81
CA GLN A 253 -25.06 -20.61 2.20
C GLN A 253 -24.12 -21.36 3.13
N ASP A 254 -23.92 -22.65 2.90
CA ASP A 254 -22.94 -23.44 3.67
C ASP A 254 -21.51 -22.95 3.42
N ALA A 255 -21.19 -22.57 2.19
CA ALA A 255 -19.88 -22.02 1.85
C ALA A 255 -19.64 -20.62 2.45
N HIS A 256 -20.69 -19.79 2.53
CA HIS A 256 -20.58 -18.36 2.86
C HIS A 256 -21.45 -17.90 4.03
N GLY A 257 -22.38 -18.73 4.49
CA GLY A 257 -23.47 -18.33 5.39
C GLY A 257 -23.07 -17.88 6.80
N THR A 258 -21.83 -18.09 7.21
CA THR A 258 -21.27 -17.57 8.47
C THR A 258 -20.40 -16.33 8.28
N ASP A 259 -20.15 -15.92 7.04
CA ASP A 259 -19.36 -14.72 6.76
C ASP A 259 -20.24 -13.47 6.94
N PRO A 260 -19.92 -12.59 7.92
CA PRO A 260 -20.71 -11.37 8.16
C PRO A 260 -20.63 -10.36 7.01
N ASN A 261 -19.73 -10.58 6.02
CA ASN A 261 -19.60 -9.74 4.85
C ASN A 261 -20.55 -10.11 3.71
N PHE A 262 -21.45 -11.11 3.92
CA PHE A 262 -22.48 -11.46 2.95
C PHE A 262 -23.84 -10.97 3.41
N VAL A 263 -24.56 -10.32 2.52
CA VAL A 263 -25.97 -9.96 2.67
C VAL A 263 -26.77 -10.59 1.52
N TYR A 264 -27.77 -11.37 1.88
CA TYR A 264 -28.65 -12.04 0.91
C TYR A 264 -29.91 -11.21 0.72
N THR A 265 -30.25 -10.89 -0.52
CA THR A 265 -31.47 -10.21 -0.89
C THR A 265 -32.22 -11.01 -1.93
N LEU A 266 -33.56 -11.11 -1.77
CA LEU A 266 -34.41 -11.72 -2.77
C LEU A 266 -34.84 -10.64 -3.78
N ASP A 267 -34.55 -10.87 -5.06
CA ASP A 267 -35.11 -10.08 -6.13
C ASP A 267 -36.41 -10.77 -6.60
N SER A 268 -37.54 -10.30 -6.08
CA SER A 268 -38.87 -10.91 -6.32
C SER A 268 -39.35 -10.81 -7.76
N ASP A 269 -38.75 -9.94 -8.57
CA ASP A 269 -39.17 -9.75 -9.96
C ASP A 269 -38.51 -10.74 -10.92
N LEU A 270 -37.40 -11.35 -10.46
CA LEU A 270 -36.59 -12.27 -11.26
C LEU A 270 -36.42 -13.66 -10.64
N ASP A 271 -37.08 -13.94 -9.50
CA ASP A 271 -36.86 -15.17 -8.69
C ASP A 271 -35.36 -15.44 -8.41
N ILE A 272 -34.61 -14.39 -8.20
CA ILE A 272 -33.17 -14.44 -7.98
C ILE A 272 -32.84 -14.10 -6.53
N ILE A 273 -31.99 -14.91 -5.89
CA ILE A 273 -31.35 -14.55 -4.64
C ILE A 273 -30.04 -13.87 -4.97
N LYS A 274 -29.91 -12.63 -4.51
CA LYS A 274 -28.69 -11.84 -4.65
C LYS A 274 -27.93 -11.86 -3.33
N ALA A 275 -26.64 -12.18 -3.38
CA ALA A 275 -25.75 -12.12 -2.25
C ALA A 275 -24.64 -11.10 -2.52
N ASP A 276 -24.56 -10.08 -1.67
CA ASP A 276 -23.53 -9.05 -1.74
C ASP A 276 -22.39 -9.41 -0.76
N LYS A 277 -21.18 -9.51 -1.29
CA LYS A 277 -19.97 -9.67 -0.50
C LYS A 277 -19.31 -8.32 -0.34
N PHE A 278 -18.96 -7.96 0.89
CA PHE A 278 -18.40 -6.66 1.20
C PHE A 278 -16.87 -6.73 1.37
N TYR A 279 -16.21 -5.60 1.14
CA TYR A 279 -14.81 -5.46 1.52
C TYR A 279 -14.67 -5.57 3.03
N LYS A 280 -13.67 -6.31 3.48
CA LYS A 280 -13.28 -6.35 4.89
C LYS A 280 -12.52 -5.07 5.22
N PRO A 281 -12.72 -4.52 6.44
CA PRO A 281 -12.01 -3.32 6.86
C PRO A 281 -10.52 -3.57 7.12
N GLU A 282 -10.13 -4.82 7.39
CA GLU A 282 -8.77 -5.19 7.77
C GLU A 282 -8.16 -6.20 6.80
N ASP A 283 -6.85 -6.03 6.58
CA ASP A 283 -6.02 -6.97 5.83
C ASP A 283 -4.63 -7.10 6.47
N TYR A 284 -3.97 -8.26 6.27
CA TYR A 284 -2.63 -8.49 6.74
C TYR A 284 -1.81 -9.30 5.76
N THR A 285 -0.61 -8.80 5.53
CA THR A 285 0.36 -9.43 4.63
C THR A 285 1.62 -9.79 5.41
N VAL A 286 2.09 -11.01 5.22
CA VAL A 286 3.43 -11.43 5.65
C VAL A 286 4.25 -11.76 4.42
N SER A 287 5.40 -11.16 4.27
CA SER A 287 6.28 -11.47 3.15
C SER A 287 7.71 -11.77 3.60
N ILE A 288 8.38 -12.61 2.84
CA ILE A 288 9.80 -12.94 3.01
C ILE A 288 10.46 -12.71 1.66
N GLY A 289 11.53 -11.92 1.63
CA GLY A 289 12.20 -11.55 0.41
C GLY A 289 13.70 -11.35 0.59
N LEU A 290 14.39 -11.20 -0.53
CA LEU A 290 15.79 -10.82 -0.57
C LEU A 290 15.91 -9.40 -1.14
N SER A 291 16.74 -8.58 -0.50
CA SER A 291 17.04 -7.22 -0.94
C SER A 291 18.51 -7.06 -1.26
N PHE A 292 18.80 -6.40 -2.37
CA PHE A 292 20.14 -6.05 -2.80
C PHE A 292 20.34 -4.54 -2.68
N SER A 293 21.44 -4.12 -2.05
CA SER A 293 21.82 -2.70 -1.88
C SER A 293 23.21 -2.44 -2.46
N PHE A 294 23.33 -1.36 -3.24
CA PHE A 294 24.58 -0.93 -3.88
C PHE A 294 24.96 0.50 -3.47
#